data_6ed429881929bcabd49678022e03d892
#
_entry.id   6ed429881929bcabd49678022e03d892
#
_cell.length_a   1.000
_cell.length_b   1.000
_cell.length_c   1.000
_cell.angle_alpha   90.00
_cell.angle_beta   90.00
_cell.angle_gamma   90.00
#
_symmetry.space_group_name_H-M   'P 1'
#
loop_
_entity.id
_entity.type
_entity.pdbx_description
1 polymer ?
#
loop_
_entity_poly.entity_id
_entity_poly.type
_entity_poly.pdbx_seq_one_letter_code
_entity_poly.pdbx_strand_id
1 'polypeptide(L)'
;IILDFFAGSSTTAHAVMQLNAEDGGNRKFIMVQIPEATDSKSEAFKAGYPTIAEISKERIRRAGAKIKTDNADKDGINELDTGFRVLKIDTSNMNDIYYRPQDYNQDLLATLENNIKEDRSDEDLLFQFMLDTGVPLSLPIERTELSSKSGGHTIYQVGGNSLIASLDYIDANMVNDIAALNPLKFITSERAIATDSDKTNIKERFKQLSPHTDVRFI
;
A
#
# COMPACT_ATOMS: atom_id res chain seq x y z
N ILE A 1 11.15 7.41 14.39
CA ILE A 1 11.48 6.67 13.15
C ILE A 1 13.01 6.65 13.01
N ILE A 2 13.57 5.50 12.72
CA ILE A 2 14.98 5.28 12.45
C ILE A 2 15.14 4.98 10.95
N LEU A 3 15.97 5.74 10.26
CA LEU A 3 16.24 5.59 8.84
C LEU A 3 17.66 5.12 8.62
N ASP A 4 17.84 4.05 7.85
CA ASP A 4 19.14 3.50 7.45
C ASP A 4 19.17 3.38 5.91
N PHE A 5 20.00 4.22 5.27
CA PHE A 5 20.10 4.31 3.81
C PHE A 5 20.97 3.23 3.18
N PHE A 6 21.77 2.54 3.97
CA PHE A 6 22.65 1.45 3.53
C PHE A 6 22.48 0.25 4.45
N ALA A 7 21.24 -0.24 4.49
CA ALA A 7 20.79 -1.21 5.49
C ALA A 7 21.59 -2.53 5.51
N GLY A 8 22.27 -2.86 4.41
CA GLY A 8 23.03 -4.10 4.30
C GLY A 8 22.15 -5.31 4.64
N SER A 9 22.50 -6.01 5.71
CA SER A 9 21.69 -7.12 6.24
C SER A 9 20.64 -6.67 7.27
N SER A 10 20.30 -5.39 7.36
CA SER A 10 19.29 -4.81 8.28
C SER A 10 19.55 -5.06 9.78
N THR A 11 20.78 -4.89 10.20
CA THR A 11 21.16 -4.97 11.62
C THR A 11 20.43 -3.90 12.45
N THR A 12 20.25 -2.71 11.88
CA THR A 12 19.52 -1.60 12.49
C THR A 12 18.06 -1.96 12.78
N ALA A 13 17.36 -2.60 11.84
CA ALA A 13 16.00 -3.06 12.06
C ALA A 13 15.90 -4.08 13.21
N HIS A 14 16.84 -5.02 13.27
CA HIS A 14 16.93 -5.98 14.39
C HIS A 14 17.10 -5.25 15.72
N ALA A 15 18.02 -4.30 15.80
CA ALA A 15 18.27 -3.53 17.02
C ALA A 15 17.03 -2.72 17.47
N VAL A 16 16.29 -2.14 16.52
CA VAL A 16 15.05 -1.39 16.81
C VAL A 16 13.99 -2.31 17.40
N MET A 17 13.76 -3.49 16.80
CA MET A 17 12.81 -4.47 17.35
C MET A 17 13.23 -4.96 18.73
N GLN A 18 14.53 -5.20 18.93
CA GLN A 18 15.08 -5.62 20.22
C GLN A 18 14.82 -4.56 21.31
N LEU A 19 15.12 -3.29 21.05
CA LEU A 19 14.86 -2.20 21.98
C LEU A 19 13.36 -2.05 22.30
N ASN A 20 12.49 -2.20 21.31
CA ASN A 20 11.04 -2.16 21.54
C ASN A 20 10.60 -3.30 22.47
N ALA A 21 11.19 -4.50 22.34
CA ALA A 21 10.91 -5.63 23.24
C ALA A 21 11.46 -5.41 24.66
N GLU A 22 12.56 -4.65 24.81
CA GLU A 22 13.19 -4.39 26.11
C GLU A 22 12.41 -3.37 26.93
N ASP A 23 11.98 -2.26 26.31
CA ASP A 23 11.40 -1.10 27.01
C ASP A 23 9.93 -0.82 26.67
N GLY A 24 9.28 -1.69 25.85
CA GLY A 24 7.90 -1.49 25.42
C GLY A 24 7.73 -0.32 24.45
N GLY A 25 8.80 0.12 23.81
CA GLY A 25 8.78 1.22 22.86
C GLY A 25 8.04 0.88 21.55
N ASN A 26 7.65 1.90 20.79
CA ASN A 26 7.02 1.77 19.49
C ASN A 26 7.82 2.51 18.40
N ARG A 27 9.13 2.21 18.34
CA ARG A 27 10.01 2.77 17.33
C ARG A 27 9.75 2.10 15.99
N LYS A 28 9.75 2.89 14.92
CA LYS A 28 9.62 2.43 13.54
C LYS A 28 10.95 2.57 12.82
N PHE A 29 11.19 1.71 11.83
CA PHE A 29 12.38 1.76 10.99
C PHE A 29 12.04 1.86 9.51
N ILE A 30 12.92 2.50 8.76
CA ILE A 30 12.91 2.53 7.29
C ILE A 30 14.30 2.08 6.85
N MET A 31 14.35 0.94 6.17
CA MET A 31 15.59 0.34 5.66
C MET A 31 15.65 0.50 4.15
N VAL A 32 16.65 1.19 3.66
CA VAL A 32 16.87 1.36 2.21
C VAL A 32 18.06 0.53 1.79
N GLN A 33 17.86 -0.35 0.80
CA GLN A 33 18.91 -1.21 0.28
C GLN A 33 18.77 -1.39 -1.23
N ILE A 34 19.87 -1.15 -1.94
CA ILE A 34 19.98 -1.51 -3.35
C ILE A 34 20.04 -3.05 -3.45
N PRO A 35 19.26 -3.68 -4.33
CA PRO A 35 19.21 -5.14 -4.45
C PRO A 35 20.44 -5.69 -5.22
N GLU A 36 21.64 -5.43 -4.69
CA GLU A 36 22.88 -5.94 -5.27
C GLU A 36 22.87 -7.47 -5.27
N ALA A 37 23.29 -8.06 -6.39
CA ALA A 37 23.36 -9.52 -6.53
C ALA A 37 24.42 -10.10 -5.59
N THR A 38 24.09 -11.21 -4.95
CA THR A 38 25.06 -12.01 -4.20
C THR A 38 25.92 -12.82 -5.16
N ASP A 39 27.18 -13.09 -4.80
CA ASP A 39 28.04 -13.94 -5.59
C ASP A 39 27.39 -15.35 -5.74
N SER A 40 27.29 -15.85 -6.95
CA SER A 40 26.69 -17.15 -7.27
C SER A 40 27.36 -18.34 -6.56
N LYS A 41 28.62 -18.17 -6.11
CA LYS A 41 29.37 -19.16 -5.33
C LYS A 41 29.20 -18.98 -3.82
N SER A 42 28.58 -17.89 -3.37
CA SER A 42 28.39 -17.61 -1.93
C SER A 42 27.40 -18.57 -1.29
N GLU A 43 27.54 -18.78 0.00
CA GLU A 43 26.58 -19.58 0.79
C GLU A 43 25.19 -18.90 0.81
N ALA A 44 25.14 -17.56 0.76
CA ALA A 44 23.89 -16.82 0.69
C ALA A 44 23.11 -17.14 -0.59
N PHE A 45 23.78 -17.13 -1.75
CA PHE A 45 23.15 -17.51 -3.03
C PHE A 45 22.64 -18.95 -3.03
N LYS A 46 23.48 -19.89 -2.55
CA LYS A 46 23.12 -21.31 -2.43
C LYS A 46 21.93 -21.54 -1.48
N ALA A 47 21.79 -20.69 -0.45
CA ALA A 47 20.67 -20.70 0.47
C ALA A 47 19.40 -20.02 -0.07
N GLY A 48 19.39 -19.57 -1.33
CA GLY A 48 18.21 -18.97 -1.98
C GLY A 48 18.10 -17.46 -1.82
N TYR A 49 19.16 -16.76 -1.43
CA TYR A 49 19.18 -15.31 -1.31
C TYR A 49 19.99 -14.66 -2.45
N PRO A 50 19.37 -14.39 -3.61
CA PRO A 50 20.07 -13.90 -4.79
C PRO A 50 20.53 -12.45 -4.69
N THR A 51 20.00 -11.70 -3.70
CA THR A 51 20.41 -10.30 -3.48
C THR A 51 20.60 -10.01 -1.99
N ILE A 52 21.34 -8.94 -1.69
CA ILE A 52 21.51 -8.44 -0.31
C ILE A 52 20.16 -8.05 0.30
N ALA A 53 19.25 -7.51 -0.50
CA ALA A 53 17.91 -7.16 -0.03
C ALA A 53 17.09 -8.40 0.43
N GLU A 54 17.27 -9.57 -0.19
CA GLU A 54 16.64 -10.82 0.27
C GLU A 54 17.23 -11.28 1.60
N ILE A 55 18.56 -11.18 1.78
CA ILE A 55 19.22 -11.44 3.07
C ILE A 55 18.67 -10.50 4.15
N SER A 56 18.52 -9.23 3.82
CA SER A 56 17.97 -8.20 4.71
C SER A 56 16.55 -8.57 5.19
N LYS A 57 15.65 -8.89 4.27
CA LYS A 57 14.28 -9.29 4.58
C LYS A 57 14.23 -10.52 5.49
N GLU A 58 15.02 -11.52 5.17
CA GLU A 58 15.06 -12.76 5.96
C GLU A 58 15.62 -12.53 7.36
N ARG A 59 16.65 -11.68 7.49
CA ARG A 59 17.15 -11.30 8.80
C ARG A 59 16.11 -10.64 9.67
N ILE A 60 15.31 -9.71 9.12
CA ILE A 60 14.24 -9.05 9.87
C ILE A 60 13.23 -10.09 10.36
N ARG A 61 12.79 -11.01 9.51
CA ARG A 61 11.85 -12.08 9.88
C ARG A 61 12.40 -12.95 11.02
N ARG A 62 13.64 -13.44 10.88
CA ARG A 62 14.27 -14.29 11.89
C ARG A 62 14.51 -13.54 13.20
N ALA A 63 14.91 -12.29 13.12
CA ALA A 63 15.10 -11.45 14.31
C ALA A 63 13.78 -11.26 15.06
N GLY A 64 12.70 -10.92 14.36
CA GLY A 64 11.39 -10.77 14.97
C GLY A 64 10.90 -12.06 15.66
N ALA A 65 11.02 -13.20 14.97
CA ALA A 65 10.65 -14.50 15.54
C ALA A 65 11.50 -14.84 16.79
N LYS A 66 12.82 -14.64 16.69
CA LYS A 66 13.75 -14.89 17.80
C LYS A 66 13.45 -14.01 19.02
N ILE A 67 13.23 -12.70 18.81
CA ILE A 67 12.91 -11.76 19.88
C ILE A 67 11.64 -12.17 20.63
N LYS A 68 10.58 -12.58 19.92
CA LYS A 68 9.34 -13.07 20.53
C LYS A 68 9.59 -14.35 21.33
N THR A 69 10.40 -15.27 20.81
CA THR A 69 10.73 -16.52 21.51
C THR A 69 11.59 -16.26 22.76
N ASP A 70 12.64 -15.45 22.65
CA ASP A 70 13.56 -15.15 23.74
C ASP A 70 12.89 -14.35 24.88
N ASN A 71 11.79 -13.69 24.63
CA ASN A 71 11.03 -12.89 25.58
C ASN A 71 9.60 -13.44 25.84
N ALA A 72 9.37 -14.72 25.59
CA ALA A 72 8.03 -15.34 25.67
C ALA A 72 7.33 -15.14 27.04
N ASP A 73 8.12 -14.97 28.11
CA ASP A 73 7.61 -14.74 29.45
C ASP A 73 7.24 -13.28 29.76
N LYS A 74 7.52 -12.34 28.85
CA LYS A 74 7.16 -10.93 29.03
C LYS A 74 5.71 -10.67 28.66
N ASP A 75 5.01 -9.93 29.49
CA ASP A 75 3.66 -9.44 29.19
C ASP A 75 3.68 -8.55 27.93
N GLY A 76 2.70 -8.75 27.06
CA GLY A 76 2.54 -7.96 25.83
C GLY A 76 3.49 -8.30 24.68
N ILE A 77 4.41 -9.28 24.82
CA ILE A 77 5.38 -9.63 23.78
C ILE A 77 4.72 -10.10 22.48
N ASN A 78 3.55 -10.72 22.57
CA ASN A 78 2.79 -11.17 21.40
C ASN A 78 2.26 -10.00 20.56
N GLU A 79 2.04 -8.85 21.18
CA GLU A 79 1.59 -7.60 20.54
C GLU A 79 2.75 -6.81 19.94
N LEU A 80 4.00 -7.22 20.19
CA LEU A 80 5.17 -6.57 19.60
C LEU A 80 5.07 -6.59 18.09
N ASP A 81 5.08 -5.39 17.47
CA ASP A 81 5.12 -5.24 16.03
C ASP A 81 6.50 -5.62 15.49
N THR A 82 6.60 -6.80 14.88
CA THR A 82 7.77 -7.32 14.18
C THR A 82 7.55 -7.36 12.66
N GLY A 83 6.41 -6.87 12.19
CA GLY A 83 6.08 -6.80 10.78
C GLY A 83 6.84 -5.71 10.04
N PHE A 84 6.95 -5.87 8.73
CA PHE A 84 7.49 -4.84 7.84
C PHE A 84 6.86 -4.94 6.46
N ARG A 85 6.85 -3.83 5.75
CA ARG A 85 6.44 -3.75 4.34
C ARG A 85 7.66 -3.70 3.45
N VAL A 86 7.55 -4.29 2.28
CA VAL A 86 8.59 -4.23 1.25
C VAL A 86 8.03 -3.42 0.09
N LEU A 87 8.67 -2.29 -0.20
CA LEU A 87 8.31 -1.42 -1.29
C LEU A 87 9.49 -1.36 -2.27
N LYS A 88 9.21 -1.29 -3.55
CA LYS A 88 10.22 -1.09 -4.60
C LYS A 88 9.99 0.27 -5.23
N ILE A 89 11.07 1.02 -5.42
CA ILE A 89 11.01 2.24 -6.23
C ILE A 89 10.95 1.81 -7.69
N ASP A 90 9.92 2.25 -8.37
CA ASP A 90 9.67 1.96 -9.78
C ASP A 90 9.14 3.24 -10.47
N THR A 91 8.85 3.14 -11.74
CA THR A 91 8.14 4.18 -12.51
C THR A 91 6.71 4.33 -12.00
N SER A 92 6.06 5.45 -12.35
CA SER A 92 4.63 5.67 -12.05
C SER A 92 3.77 4.46 -12.43
N ASN A 93 2.70 4.21 -11.66
CA ASN A 93 1.69 3.20 -12.01
C ASN A 93 0.81 3.62 -13.19
N MET A 94 0.88 4.89 -13.57
CA MET A 94 0.14 5.44 -14.70
C MET A 94 0.96 5.33 -15.98
N ASN A 95 0.27 5.16 -17.11
CA ASN A 95 0.87 5.22 -18.43
C ASN A 95 1.40 6.64 -18.71
N ASP A 96 2.58 6.72 -19.32
CA ASP A 96 3.13 7.99 -19.78
C ASP A 96 2.33 8.48 -20.98
N ILE A 97 1.74 9.66 -20.86
CA ILE A 97 0.97 10.28 -21.94
C ILE A 97 1.84 11.29 -22.65
N TYR A 98 2.48 10.87 -23.75
CA TYR A 98 3.28 11.74 -24.64
C TYR A 98 2.58 11.87 -25.99
N TYR A 99 1.45 12.59 -26.05
CA TYR A 99 0.78 12.78 -27.33
C TYR A 99 1.10 14.17 -27.90
N ARG A 100 1.52 14.19 -29.16
CA ARG A 100 1.47 15.41 -29.96
C ARG A 100 0.02 15.59 -30.43
N PRO A 101 -0.49 16.84 -30.57
CA PRO A 101 -1.88 17.06 -30.99
C PRO A 101 -2.27 16.36 -32.30
N GLN A 102 -1.32 16.10 -33.18
CA GLN A 102 -1.53 15.42 -34.45
C GLN A 102 -1.60 13.89 -34.37
N ASP A 103 -1.25 13.32 -33.23
CA ASP A 103 -1.26 11.87 -33.01
C ASP A 103 -2.61 11.38 -32.43
N TYR A 104 -3.54 12.29 -32.15
CA TYR A 104 -4.86 11.96 -31.63
C TYR A 104 -5.71 11.26 -32.68
N ASN A 105 -6.16 10.05 -32.35
CA ASN A 105 -7.14 9.28 -33.10
C ASN A 105 -8.15 8.63 -32.12
N GLN A 106 -9.23 8.03 -32.65
CA GLN A 106 -10.30 7.47 -31.87
C GLN A 106 -9.86 6.25 -31.03
N ASP A 107 -8.92 5.46 -31.55
CA ASP A 107 -8.36 4.30 -30.81
C ASP A 107 -7.48 4.76 -29.64
N LEU A 108 -6.82 5.89 -29.80
CA LEU A 108 -6.01 6.51 -28.74
C LEU A 108 -6.88 7.02 -27.57
N LEU A 109 -8.06 7.57 -27.89
CA LEU A 109 -9.03 8.01 -26.87
C LEU A 109 -9.52 6.84 -26.02
N ALA A 110 -9.76 5.68 -26.63
CA ALA A 110 -10.13 4.47 -25.90
C ALA A 110 -8.99 3.97 -24.99
N THR A 111 -7.73 4.17 -25.38
CA THR A 111 -6.56 3.82 -24.55
C THR A 111 -6.39 4.78 -23.37
N LEU A 112 -6.88 6.03 -23.49
CA LEU A 112 -6.85 7.02 -22.41
C LEU A 112 -7.84 6.72 -21.28
N GLU A 113 -8.89 5.92 -21.56
CA GLU A 113 -9.83 5.47 -20.52
C GLU A 113 -9.17 4.52 -19.50
N ASN A 114 -8.09 3.83 -19.89
CA ASN A 114 -7.32 2.99 -18.96
C ASN A 114 -5.89 3.53 -18.81
N ASN A 115 -5.76 4.52 -17.95
CA ASN A 115 -4.51 5.21 -17.67
C ASN A 115 -3.53 4.39 -16.81
N ILE A 116 -3.96 3.26 -16.26
CA ILE A 116 -3.17 2.43 -15.36
C ILE A 116 -2.40 1.38 -16.17
N LYS A 117 -1.12 1.16 -15.85
CA LYS A 117 -0.30 0.10 -16.45
C LYS A 117 -0.89 -1.28 -16.11
N GLU A 118 -0.90 -2.20 -17.08
CA GLU A 118 -1.52 -3.52 -16.96
C GLU A 118 -0.86 -4.42 -15.90
N ASP A 119 0.42 -4.20 -15.61
CA ASP A 119 1.21 -4.97 -14.65
C ASP A 119 1.09 -4.47 -13.20
N ARG A 120 0.20 -3.50 -12.94
CA ARG A 120 0.01 -2.89 -11.62
C ARG A 120 -1.15 -3.50 -10.85
N SER A 121 -0.89 -3.80 -9.58
CA SER A 121 -1.91 -4.27 -8.63
C SER A 121 -2.64 -3.10 -7.97
N ASP A 122 -3.79 -3.39 -7.36
CA ASP A 122 -4.52 -2.40 -6.55
C ASP A 122 -3.67 -1.90 -5.37
N GLU A 123 -2.80 -2.74 -4.81
CA GLU A 123 -1.89 -2.30 -3.74
C GLU A 123 -0.86 -1.30 -4.25
N ASP A 124 -0.34 -1.47 -5.46
CA ASP A 124 0.61 -0.51 -6.05
C ASP A 124 -0.05 0.87 -6.19
N LEU A 125 -1.30 0.89 -6.65
CA LEU A 125 -2.10 2.11 -6.74
C LEU A 125 -2.37 2.71 -5.37
N LEU A 126 -2.77 1.90 -4.39
CA LEU A 126 -3.04 2.34 -3.02
C LEU A 126 -1.82 3.04 -2.43
N PHE A 127 -0.62 2.45 -2.55
CA PHE A 127 0.60 3.04 -2.02
C PHE A 127 0.99 4.33 -2.75
N GLN A 128 0.80 4.41 -4.07
CA GLN A 128 1.00 5.65 -4.80
C GLN A 128 0.08 6.75 -4.27
N PHE A 129 -1.20 6.45 -4.04
CA PHE A 129 -2.14 7.45 -3.51
C PHE A 129 -1.86 7.85 -2.08
N MET A 130 -1.42 6.92 -1.25
CA MET A 130 -0.97 7.27 0.09
C MET A 130 0.16 8.32 0.02
N LEU A 131 1.12 8.16 -0.89
CA LEU A 131 2.19 9.13 -1.13
C LEU A 131 1.64 10.46 -1.64
N ASP A 132 0.84 10.45 -2.71
CA ASP A 132 0.31 11.63 -3.37
C ASP A 132 -0.60 12.46 -2.46
N THR A 133 -1.26 11.80 -1.51
CA THR A 133 -2.18 12.45 -0.57
C THR A 133 -1.57 12.71 0.81
N GLY A 134 -0.29 12.37 1.00
CA GLY A 134 0.43 12.58 2.27
C GLY A 134 -0.04 11.67 3.40
N VAL A 135 -0.63 10.51 3.08
CA VAL A 135 -1.02 9.51 4.08
C VAL A 135 0.21 8.67 4.44
N PRO A 136 0.60 8.57 5.72
CA PRO A 136 1.80 7.83 6.12
C PRO A 136 1.73 6.37 5.73
N LEU A 137 2.79 5.86 5.07
CA LEU A 137 2.87 4.47 4.61
C LEU A 137 2.92 3.44 5.76
N SER A 138 3.13 3.88 6.99
CA SER A 138 3.17 3.03 8.18
C SER A 138 1.81 2.79 8.82
N LEU A 139 0.74 3.42 8.34
CA LEU A 139 -0.61 3.21 8.87
C LEU A 139 -1.10 1.78 8.58
N PRO A 140 -1.90 1.20 9.50
CA PRO A 140 -2.52 -0.09 9.25
C PRO A 140 -3.44 -0.03 8.02
N ILE A 141 -3.43 -1.09 7.22
CA ILE A 141 -4.30 -1.27 6.07
C ILE A 141 -5.17 -2.48 6.34
N GLU A 142 -6.45 -2.28 6.32
CA GLU A 142 -7.45 -3.33 6.45
C GLU A 142 -8.14 -3.53 5.10
N ARG A 143 -8.36 -4.80 4.74
CA ARG A 143 -9.13 -5.18 3.56
C ARG A 143 -10.50 -5.65 4.03
N THR A 144 -11.52 -5.03 3.50
CA THR A 144 -12.93 -5.36 3.82
C THR A 144 -13.68 -5.62 2.52
N GLU A 145 -14.50 -6.64 2.49
CA GLU A 145 -15.41 -6.88 1.37
C GLU A 145 -16.72 -6.16 1.61
N LEU A 146 -17.14 -5.35 0.64
CA LEU A 146 -18.48 -4.79 0.58
C LEU A 146 -19.31 -5.50 -0.48
N SER A 147 -20.57 -5.76 -0.15
CA SER A 147 -21.53 -6.35 -1.07
C SER A 147 -22.04 -5.32 -2.06
N SER A 148 -22.04 -5.66 -3.34
CA SER A 148 -22.62 -4.89 -4.41
C SER A 148 -23.66 -5.71 -5.19
N LYS A 149 -24.26 -5.12 -6.20
CA LYS A 149 -25.16 -5.84 -7.14
C LYS A 149 -24.42 -6.89 -7.97
N SER A 150 -23.13 -6.70 -8.17
CA SER A 150 -22.24 -7.60 -8.95
C SER A 150 -21.51 -8.63 -8.10
N GLY A 151 -21.57 -8.56 -6.78
CA GLY A 151 -20.90 -9.48 -5.86
C GLY A 151 -20.19 -8.78 -4.71
N GLY A 152 -19.24 -9.45 -4.08
CA GLY A 152 -18.35 -8.86 -3.08
C GLY A 152 -17.15 -8.16 -3.74
N HIS A 153 -16.85 -6.96 -3.30
CA HIS A 153 -15.71 -6.16 -3.79
C HIS A 153 -14.84 -5.68 -2.65
N THR A 154 -13.54 -5.70 -2.87
CA THR A 154 -12.57 -5.30 -1.85
C THR A 154 -12.48 -3.78 -1.74
N ILE A 155 -12.57 -3.27 -0.51
CA ILE A 155 -12.14 -1.92 -0.17
C ILE A 155 -10.92 -1.97 0.74
N TYR A 156 -10.07 -0.96 0.60
CA TYR A 156 -8.91 -0.78 1.46
C TYR A 156 -9.18 0.38 2.42
N GLN A 157 -9.07 0.11 3.72
CA GLN A 157 -9.18 1.12 4.77
C GLN A 157 -7.79 1.36 5.36
N VAL A 158 -7.30 2.59 5.29
CA VAL A 158 -5.97 2.98 5.77
C VAL A 158 -6.10 3.87 6.99
N GLY A 159 -5.48 3.44 8.10
CA GLY A 159 -5.54 4.18 9.35
C GLY A 159 -6.98 4.43 9.83
N GLY A 160 -7.81 3.40 9.79
CA GLY A 160 -9.24 3.51 10.03
C GLY A 160 -9.93 4.26 8.89
N ASN A 161 -10.33 5.50 9.12
CA ASN A 161 -11.03 6.34 8.14
C ASN A 161 -10.15 7.43 7.48
N SER A 162 -8.83 7.38 7.63
CA SER A 162 -7.94 8.39 7.02
C SER A 162 -7.99 8.37 5.50
N LEU A 163 -8.05 7.17 4.91
CA LEU A 163 -8.21 6.95 3.49
C LEU A 163 -9.00 5.65 3.28
N ILE A 164 -10.00 5.70 2.43
CA ILE A 164 -10.66 4.50 1.91
C ILE A 164 -10.48 4.47 0.38
N ALA A 165 -10.12 3.31 -0.16
CA ALA A 165 -9.97 3.12 -1.60
C ALA A 165 -10.82 1.94 -2.08
N SER A 166 -11.52 2.13 -3.22
CA SER A 166 -12.20 1.10 -4.00
C SER A 166 -11.72 1.18 -5.44
N LEU A 167 -10.93 0.20 -5.88
CA LEU A 167 -10.10 0.31 -7.09
C LEU A 167 -10.58 -0.59 -8.24
N ASP A 168 -11.36 -1.62 -7.95
CA ASP A 168 -11.87 -2.60 -8.91
C ASP A 168 -13.31 -2.32 -9.35
N TYR A 169 -14.16 -1.89 -8.44
CA TYR A 169 -15.57 -1.64 -8.69
C TYR A 169 -16.20 -0.72 -7.65
N ILE A 170 -17.21 0.07 -8.05
CA ILE A 170 -18.02 0.85 -7.12
C ILE A 170 -19.42 1.06 -7.66
N ASP A 171 -20.43 0.91 -6.80
CA ASP A 171 -21.82 1.24 -7.08
C ASP A 171 -22.46 2.12 -5.97
N ALA A 172 -23.69 2.52 -6.18
CA ALA A 172 -24.42 3.40 -5.26
C ALA A 172 -24.60 2.79 -3.84
N ASN A 173 -24.68 1.47 -3.71
CA ASN A 173 -24.80 0.82 -2.39
C ASN A 173 -23.49 0.91 -1.65
N MET A 174 -22.38 0.53 -2.30
CA MET A 174 -21.04 0.65 -1.73
C MET A 174 -20.71 2.10 -1.33
N VAL A 175 -21.13 3.08 -2.13
CA VAL A 175 -20.96 4.51 -1.78
C VAL A 175 -21.65 4.85 -0.47
N ASN A 176 -22.87 4.33 -0.22
CA ASN A 176 -23.56 4.57 1.04
C ASN A 176 -22.81 3.97 2.24
N ASP A 177 -22.35 2.72 2.09
CA ASP A 177 -21.62 2.02 3.14
C ASP A 177 -20.29 2.69 3.43
N ILE A 178 -19.54 3.10 2.39
CA ILE A 178 -18.27 3.82 2.51
C ILE A 178 -18.49 5.20 3.15
N ALA A 179 -19.48 5.95 2.70
CA ALA A 179 -19.78 7.26 3.26
C ALA A 179 -20.20 7.21 4.73
N ALA A 180 -20.87 6.14 5.15
CA ALA A 180 -21.20 5.91 6.57
C ALA A 180 -19.97 5.75 7.48
N LEU A 181 -18.83 5.33 6.93
CA LEU A 181 -17.54 5.28 7.64
C LEU A 181 -16.91 6.65 7.84
N ASN A 182 -17.45 7.71 7.22
CA ASN A 182 -16.94 9.09 7.27
C ASN A 182 -15.43 9.20 6.97
N PRO A 183 -14.96 8.73 5.82
CA PRO A 183 -13.54 8.81 5.49
C PRO A 183 -13.10 10.27 5.28
N LEU A 184 -11.87 10.59 5.68
CA LEU A 184 -11.28 11.89 5.34
C LEU A 184 -11.01 11.99 3.84
N LYS A 185 -10.60 10.88 3.22
CA LYS A 185 -10.33 10.77 1.80
C LYS A 185 -10.96 9.49 1.25
N PHE A 186 -11.60 9.62 0.10
CA PHE A 186 -12.07 8.47 -0.68
C PHE A 186 -11.46 8.50 -2.07
N ILE A 187 -10.90 7.38 -2.50
CA ILE A 187 -10.28 7.23 -3.82
C ILE A 187 -10.90 6.04 -4.55
N THR A 188 -11.23 6.27 -5.80
CA THR A 188 -11.67 5.21 -6.71
C THR A 188 -11.05 5.39 -8.09
N SER A 189 -10.83 4.28 -8.79
CA SER A 189 -10.31 4.29 -10.15
C SER A 189 -11.44 4.58 -11.14
N GLU A 190 -11.14 5.27 -12.25
CA GLU A 190 -12.13 5.50 -13.32
C GLU A 190 -12.60 4.17 -13.92
N ARG A 191 -11.73 3.16 -14.00
CA ARG A 191 -12.11 1.80 -14.44
C ARG A 191 -13.12 1.11 -13.52
N ALA A 192 -13.21 1.52 -12.26
CA ALA A 192 -14.18 0.99 -11.28
C ALA A 192 -15.58 1.54 -11.48
N ILE A 193 -15.76 2.57 -12.30
CA ILE A 193 -17.00 3.33 -12.51
C ILE A 193 -17.57 2.95 -13.87
N ALA A 194 -18.83 2.53 -13.89
CA ALA A 194 -19.45 2.06 -15.13
C ALA A 194 -19.74 3.18 -16.14
N THR A 195 -20.12 4.39 -15.66
CA THR A 195 -20.49 5.52 -16.54
C THR A 195 -20.11 6.88 -15.93
N ASP A 196 -19.96 7.91 -16.77
CA ASP A 196 -19.74 9.30 -16.31
C ASP A 196 -20.87 9.82 -15.42
N SER A 197 -22.09 9.37 -15.64
CA SER A 197 -23.22 9.67 -14.77
C SER A 197 -23.00 9.13 -13.36
N ASP A 198 -22.41 7.94 -13.22
CA ASP A 198 -22.11 7.34 -11.93
C ASP A 198 -21.03 8.13 -11.20
N LYS A 199 -20.02 8.64 -11.91
CA LYS A 199 -18.98 9.52 -11.36
C LYS A 199 -19.58 10.76 -10.69
N THR A 200 -20.54 11.39 -11.37
CA THR A 200 -21.26 12.55 -10.82
C THR A 200 -22.12 12.15 -9.63
N ASN A 201 -22.85 11.05 -9.73
CA ASN A 201 -23.69 10.54 -8.66
C ASN A 201 -22.89 10.19 -7.40
N ILE A 202 -21.71 9.57 -7.55
CA ILE A 202 -20.80 9.25 -6.44
C ILE A 202 -20.41 10.55 -5.70
N LYS A 203 -19.97 11.60 -6.44
CA LYS A 203 -19.60 12.88 -5.84
C LYS A 203 -20.76 13.52 -5.07
N GLU A 204 -21.92 13.60 -5.69
CA GLU A 204 -23.09 14.20 -5.06
C GLU A 204 -23.56 13.40 -3.84
N ARG A 205 -23.45 12.07 -3.90
CA ARG A 205 -23.79 11.21 -2.78
C ARG A 205 -22.87 11.42 -1.59
N PHE A 206 -21.56 11.51 -1.81
CA PHE A 206 -20.60 11.85 -0.75
C PHE A 206 -20.86 13.23 -0.16
N LYS A 207 -21.18 14.25 -0.98
CA LYS A 207 -21.54 15.58 -0.46
C LYS A 207 -22.75 15.55 0.47
N GLN A 208 -23.71 14.66 0.21
CA GLN A 208 -24.90 14.51 1.04
C GLN A 208 -24.65 13.74 2.32
N LEU A 209 -23.89 12.63 2.25
CA LEU A 209 -23.72 11.66 3.34
C LEU A 209 -22.46 11.90 4.17
N SER A 210 -21.39 12.38 3.55
CA SER A 210 -20.11 12.66 4.20
C SER A 210 -19.45 13.89 3.57
N PRO A 211 -19.95 15.11 3.85
CA PRO A 211 -19.56 16.35 3.17
C PRO A 211 -18.09 16.74 3.39
N HIS A 212 -17.43 16.15 4.37
CA HIS A 212 -16.01 16.40 4.69
C HIS A 212 -15.05 15.47 3.93
N THR A 213 -15.56 14.47 3.22
CA THR A 213 -14.74 13.52 2.46
C THR A 213 -14.19 14.17 1.19
N ASP A 214 -12.86 14.19 1.04
CA ASP A 214 -12.18 14.53 -0.22
C ASP A 214 -12.28 13.34 -1.18
N VAL A 215 -13.11 13.45 -2.22
CA VAL A 215 -13.38 12.37 -3.20
C VAL A 215 -12.53 12.58 -4.43
N ARG A 216 -11.69 11.59 -4.77
CA ARG A 216 -10.81 11.61 -5.93
C ARG A 216 -11.03 10.42 -6.85
N PHE A 217 -10.96 10.70 -8.14
CA PHE A 217 -11.01 9.72 -9.23
C PHE A 217 -9.66 9.70 -9.94
N ILE A 218 -9.22 8.53 -10.36
CA ILE A 218 -7.91 8.27 -10.92
C ILE A 218 -8.01 7.30 -12.09
#